data_e97597f96aa832d233c8a319806bfca4
#
_entry.id   e97597f96aa832d233c8a319806bfca4
#
_cell.length_a   1.000
_cell.length_b   1.000
_cell.length_c   1.000
_cell.angle_alpha   90.00
_cell.angle_beta   90.00
_cell.angle_gamma   90.00
#
_symmetry.space_group_name_H-M   'P 1'
#
loop_
_entity.id
_entity.type
_entity.pdbx_description
1 polymer ?
#
loop_
_entity_poly.entity_id
_entity_poly.type
_entity_poly.pdbx_seq_one_letter_code
_entity_poly.pdbx_strand_id
1 'polypeptide(L)'
;MTPEINVTRLDDLSLTRTGNDSVRISWKIRGKILEIAILSRQSSDEIKHHFTAAGVKENISSNISGLDPDTRYYFEVVSDSGSKITISERRVSLEGSVNFRDLGGYETADGRRVKWGLVFRSDNLGRLTDRDVAFLQRMGIRLVCDFRTPAEAEKLPDRFPRDGPAKYLHLPIRHGEFDPANTFERIQKGDIEWMTEEFMIKSYIKNIDTFAPMWSTLFNCLSDRSSRPIVFHCTGGKDRAGVCAALILLTLGVPEETVITDHGLSNVYIAGVLERIYARIRSAGVDPRQVSSYFTAPRNAIVAFIDNIQQTYGSAAGYLRKKAGIEQKVIDQLKKDLLE
;
A
#
# COMPACT_ATOMS: atom_id res chain seq x y z
N MET A 1 16.38 14.66 -13.39
CA MET A 1 16.24 14.38 -11.95
C MET A 1 15.16 13.31 -11.84
N THR A 2 15.51 12.10 -11.47
CA THR A 2 14.54 11.06 -11.16
C THR A 2 13.71 11.55 -9.97
N PRO A 3 12.38 11.53 -10.03
CA PRO A 3 11.55 11.97 -8.90
C PRO A 3 11.89 11.13 -7.66
N GLU A 4 11.78 11.74 -6.49
CA GLU A 4 12.03 11.15 -5.16
C GLU A 4 11.04 10.01 -4.84
N ILE A 5 11.03 8.95 -5.68
CA ILE A 5 10.08 7.82 -5.60
C ILE A 5 10.32 6.97 -4.34
N ASN A 6 11.51 7.05 -3.75
CA ASN A 6 11.93 6.25 -2.60
C ASN A 6 12.14 7.08 -1.33
N VAL A 7 11.39 8.16 -1.14
CA VAL A 7 11.41 8.95 0.09
C VAL A 7 10.20 8.60 0.95
N THR A 8 10.45 8.11 2.15
CA THR A 8 9.43 8.00 3.20
C THR A 8 9.59 9.16 4.17
N ARG A 9 8.50 9.87 4.45
CA ARG A 9 8.49 10.99 5.40
C ARG A 9 7.53 10.67 6.53
N LEU A 10 7.98 10.94 7.75
CA LEU A 10 7.20 10.89 8.97
C LEU A 10 7.54 12.16 9.76
N ASP A 11 6.61 13.10 9.86
CA ASP A 11 6.84 14.39 10.47
C ASP A 11 8.13 15.06 9.96
N ASP A 12 9.06 15.33 10.87
CA ASP A 12 10.37 15.87 10.57
C ASP A 12 11.41 14.82 10.15
N LEU A 13 11.03 13.53 10.08
CA LEU A 13 11.91 12.42 9.74
C LEU A 13 11.68 11.99 8.30
N SER A 14 12.75 11.78 7.54
CA SER A 14 12.68 11.21 6.20
C SER A 14 13.72 10.12 5.98
N LEU A 15 13.33 9.07 5.26
CA LEU A 15 14.19 7.99 4.82
C LEU A 15 14.25 7.99 3.28
N THR A 16 15.44 8.00 2.74
CA THR A 16 15.69 7.97 1.29
C THR A 16 16.68 6.87 0.96
N ARG A 17 16.36 5.97 0.03
CA ARG A 17 17.33 5.03 -0.52
C ARG A 17 18.31 5.76 -1.42
N THR A 18 19.61 5.64 -1.13
CA THR A 18 20.69 6.33 -1.84
C THR A 18 21.52 5.39 -2.72
N GLY A 19 21.39 4.09 -2.53
CA GLY A 19 22.04 3.04 -3.31
C GLY A 19 21.39 1.67 -3.05
N ASN A 20 21.91 0.63 -3.67
CA ASN A 20 21.37 -0.73 -3.47
C ASN A 20 21.52 -1.20 -2.02
N ASP A 21 22.60 -0.79 -1.35
CA ASP A 21 22.98 -1.18 -0.01
C ASP A 21 22.95 -0.02 0.99
N SER A 22 22.36 1.13 0.62
CA SER A 22 22.47 2.34 1.44
C SER A 22 21.20 3.16 1.49
N VAL A 23 20.96 3.77 2.65
CA VAL A 23 19.86 4.70 2.91
C VAL A 23 20.39 5.94 3.60
N ARG A 24 19.69 7.06 3.42
CA ARG A 24 19.88 8.31 4.17
C ARG A 24 18.66 8.55 5.03
N ILE A 25 18.87 8.73 6.33
CA ILE A 25 17.85 9.21 7.26
C ILE A 25 18.16 10.69 7.54
N SER A 26 17.18 11.55 7.31
CA SER A 26 17.30 13.00 7.56
C SER A 26 16.16 13.45 8.47
N TRP A 27 16.45 14.42 9.34
CA TRP A 27 15.48 14.94 10.31
C TRP A 27 15.65 16.44 10.54
N LYS A 28 14.54 17.10 10.89
CA LYS A 28 14.47 18.54 11.18
C LYS A 28 14.19 18.83 12.65
N ILE A 29 14.42 17.89 13.54
CA ILE A 29 13.99 17.93 14.93
C ILE A 29 14.71 19.03 15.71
N ARG A 30 13.98 19.75 16.57
CA ARG A 30 14.53 20.55 17.66
C ARG A 30 14.97 19.59 18.79
N GLY A 31 16.19 19.06 18.72
CA GLY A 31 16.72 18.09 19.69
C GLY A 31 17.87 17.29 19.09
N LYS A 32 18.47 16.45 19.92
CA LYS A 32 19.54 15.53 19.51
C LYS A 32 18.94 14.15 19.24
N ILE A 33 19.35 13.49 18.17
CA ILE A 33 19.14 12.05 18.03
C ILE A 33 20.30 11.37 18.70
N LEU A 34 19.98 10.42 19.59
CA LEU A 34 20.97 9.67 20.35
C LEU A 34 21.34 8.36 19.66
N GLU A 35 20.39 7.72 19.03
CA GLU A 35 20.58 6.35 18.49
C GLU A 35 19.68 6.10 17.27
N ILE A 36 20.21 5.35 16.31
CA ILE A 36 19.44 4.71 15.26
C ILE A 36 19.69 3.21 15.34
N ALA A 37 18.69 2.43 15.74
CA ALA A 37 18.75 0.98 15.71
C ALA A 37 18.23 0.46 14.36
N ILE A 38 18.93 -0.49 13.77
CA ILE A 38 18.56 -1.14 12.52
C ILE A 38 17.97 -2.51 12.85
N LEU A 39 16.71 -2.71 12.46
CA LEU A 39 15.98 -3.93 12.73
C LEU A 39 15.66 -4.65 11.42
N SER A 40 15.80 -5.97 11.40
CA SER A 40 15.28 -6.83 10.35
C SER A 40 14.42 -7.93 10.97
N ARG A 41 13.39 -8.40 10.25
CA ARG A 41 12.57 -9.52 10.75
C ARG A 41 13.25 -10.88 10.65
N GLN A 42 14.34 -10.96 9.89
CA GLN A 42 15.04 -12.24 9.62
C GLN A 42 16.09 -12.58 10.67
N SER A 43 16.56 -11.61 11.40
CA SER A 43 17.60 -11.76 12.42
C SER A 43 17.04 -11.29 13.76
N SER A 44 17.21 -12.12 14.79
CA SER A 44 17.10 -11.69 16.18
C SER A 44 18.23 -10.74 16.56
N ASP A 45 19.22 -10.58 15.67
CA ASP A 45 20.38 -9.75 15.90
C ASP A 45 20.05 -8.31 15.55
N GLU A 46 19.81 -7.53 16.57
CA GLU A 46 19.67 -6.08 16.51
C GLU A 46 21.04 -5.49 16.13
N ILE A 47 21.21 -5.04 14.90
CA ILE A 47 22.40 -4.29 14.49
C ILE A 47 22.25 -2.87 15.04
N LYS A 48 22.85 -2.63 16.20
CA LYS A 48 22.88 -1.29 16.81
C LYS A 48 23.99 -0.46 16.18
N HIS A 49 23.62 0.45 15.32
CA HIS A 49 24.53 1.54 14.95
C HIS A 49 24.28 2.72 15.90
N HIS A 50 25.20 2.95 16.83
CA HIS A 50 25.16 4.13 17.67
C HIS A 50 25.67 5.33 16.87
N PHE A 51 24.79 6.24 16.53
CA PHE A 51 25.14 7.53 15.95
C PHE A 51 24.92 8.63 16.99
N THR A 52 25.98 9.22 17.46
CA THR A 52 25.91 10.46 18.23
C THR A 52 26.06 11.62 17.25
N ALA A 53 24.95 12.13 16.71
CA ALA A 53 25.01 13.39 15.97
C ALA A 53 24.94 14.55 16.97
N ALA A 54 26.07 15.03 17.43
CA ALA A 54 26.17 16.28 18.19
C ALA A 54 26.16 17.45 17.21
N GLY A 55 25.09 18.25 17.21
CA GLY A 55 25.08 19.49 16.45
C GLY A 55 23.70 20.13 16.37
N VAL A 56 23.58 21.34 16.88
CA VAL A 56 22.42 22.23 16.66
C VAL A 56 22.57 22.79 15.23
N LYS A 57 22.15 22.04 14.23
CA LYS A 57 21.97 22.54 12.86
C LYS A 57 20.63 22.06 12.31
N GLU A 58 19.93 22.97 11.66
CA GLU A 58 18.77 22.66 10.84
C GLU A 58 19.20 21.64 9.76
N ASN A 59 18.45 20.54 9.60
CA ASN A 59 18.69 19.45 8.66
C ASN A 59 19.94 18.59 8.99
N ILE A 60 19.79 17.67 9.93
CA ILE A 60 20.78 16.64 10.20
C ILE A 60 20.44 15.40 9.34
N SER A 61 21.46 14.73 8.82
CA SER A 61 21.27 13.45 8.11
C SER A 61 22.36 12.46 8.47
N SER A 62 22.00 11.17 8.46
CA SER A 62 22.92 10.05 8.58
C SER A 62 22.79 9.15 7.36
N ASN A 63 23.93 8.72 6.81
CA ASN A 63 23.99 7.70 5.78
C ASN A 63 24.32 6.35 6.44
N ILE A 64 23.53 5.35 6.10
CA ILE A 64 23.71 3.97 6.55
C ILE A 64 23.99 3.15 5.29
N SER A 65 25.10 2.41 5.29
CA SER A 65 25.57 1.57 4.17
C SER A 65 25.86 0.15 4.64
N GLY A 66 26.10 -0.76 3.69
CA GLY A 66 26.34 -2.17 3.97
C GLY A 66 25.06 -2.96 4.28
N LEU A 67 23.91 -2.42 3.90
CA LEU A 67 22.63 -3.11 4.01
C LEU A 67 22.51 -4.17 2.92
N ASP A 68 22.07 -5.37 3.30
CA ASP A 68 21.73 -6.41 2.33
C ASP A 68 20.53 -5.97 1.48
N PRO A 69 20.65 -5.86 0.14
CA PRO A 69 19.57 -5.42 -0.72
C PRO A 69 18.38 -6.40 -0.77
N ASP A 70 18.58 -7.63 -0.32
CA ASP A 70 17.55 -8.67 -0.26
C ASP A 70 16.88 -8.76 1.11
N THR A 71 17.15 -7.82 2.01
CA THR A 71 16.58 -7.73 3.35
C THR A 71 15.76 -6.46 3.52
N ARG A 72 14.57 -6.57 4.13
CA ARG A 72 13.78 -5.41 4.52
C ARG A 72 14.17 -4.92 5.89
N TYR A 73 14.53 -3.64 5.97
CA TYR A 73 14.95 -3.01 7.20
C TYR A 73 13.92 -2.04 7.77
N TYR A 74 13.94 -1.92 9.10
CA TYR A 74 13.20 -0.95 9.89
C TYR A 74 14.21 -0.19 10.74
N PHE A 75 14.08 1.12 10.84
CA PHE A 75 15.01 1.97 11.56
C PHE A 75 14.28 2.60 12.74
N GLU A 76 14.65 2.23 13.96
CA GLU A 76 14.16 2.87 15.17
C GLU A 76 15.06 4.06 15.49
N VAL A 77 14.50 5.25 15.46
CA VAL A 77 15.20 6.51 15.75
C VAL A 77 14.82 6.94 17.16
N VAL A 78 15.81 7.08 18.03
CA VAL A 78 15.63 7.46 19.43
C VAL A 78 16.14 8.87 19.66
N SER A 79 15.25 9.76 20.15
CA SER A 79 15.58 11.14 20.50
C SER A 79 16.22 11.24 21.90
N ASP A 80 16.79 12.39 22.22
CA ASP A 80 17.32 12.72 23.55
C ASP A 80 16.23 12.79 24.65
N SER A 81 14.97 12.98 24.25
CA SER A 81 13.81 12.85 25.14
C SER A 81 13.41 11.41 25.44
N GLY A 82 14.05 10.42 24.80
CA GLY A 82 13.68 9.01 24.88
C GLY A 82 12.53 8.61 23.99
N SER A 83 12.01 9.52 23.17
CA SER A 83 10.96 9.19 22.17
C SER A 83 11.54 8.30 21.08
N LYS A 84 10.78 7.28 20.68
CA LYS A 84 11.14 6.31 19.65
C LYS A 84 10.19 6.40 18.47
N ILE A 85 10.75 6.46 17.27
CA ILE A 85 9.98 6.46 16.02
C ILE A 85 10.58 5.40 15.10
N THR A 86 9.74 4.46 14.65
CA THR A 86 10.15 3.49 13.62
C THR A 86 9.85 4.04 12.23
N ILE A 87 10.83 4.02 11.33
CA ILE A 87 10.67 4.37 9.92
C ILE A 87 11.19 3.23 9.04
N SER A 88 10.54 3.01 7.91
CA SER A 88 10.97 2.06 6.88
C SER A 88 10.66 2.64 5.49
N GLU A 89 11.17 1.99 4.45
CA GLU A 89 10.80 2.36 3.08
C GLU A 89 9.32 2.05 2.84
N ARG A 90 8.56 3.06 2.38
CA ARG A 90 7.14 2.88 2.01
C ARG A 90 7.01 1.89 0.87
N ARG A 91 7.74 2.14 -0.23
CA ARG A 91 7.77 1.27 -1.39
C ARG A 91 8.70 0.09 -1.12
N VAL A 92 8.24 -1.10 -1.41
CA VAL A 92 9.09 -2.31 -1.51
C VAL A 92 9.54 -2.42 -2.96
N SER A 93 10.83 -2.28 -3.21
CA SER A 93 11.40 -2.33 -4.55
C SER A 93 11.49 -3.77 -5.04
N LEU A 94 10.54 -4.18 -5.87
CA LEU A 94 10.49 -5.47 -6.55
C LEU A 94 10.72 -5.28 -8.05
N GLU A 95 11.26 -6.30 -8.72
CA GLU A 95 11.49 -6.31 -10.17
C GLU A 95 10.17 -6.49 -10.94
N GLY A 96 9.30 -7.36 -10.46
CA GLY A 96 8.05 -7.75 -11.10
C GLY A 96 6.81 -7.00 -10.64
N SER A 97 6.91 -6.14 -9.63
CA SER A 97 5.82 -5.29 -9.11
C SER A 97 6.28 -3.85 -8.94
N VAL A 98 5.47 -2.91 -9.37
CA VAL A 98 5.82 -1.48 -9.30
C VAL A 98 5.08 -0.73 -8.20
N ASN A 99 3.95 -1.27 -7.72
CA ASN A 99 3.05 -0.59 -6.78
C ASN A 99 2.98 -1.29 -5.40
N PHE A 100 3.98 -2.16 -5.10
CA PHE A 100 4.07 -2.84 -3.82
C PHE A 100 4.52 -1.88 -2.73
N ARG A 101 3.72 -1.73 -1.66
CA ARG A 101 4.04 -0.84 -0.54
C ARG A 101 3.44 -1.25 0.78
N ASP A 102 4.09 -0.82 1.86
CA ASP A 102 3.67 -0.96 3.24
C ASP A 102 2.67 0.14 3.61
N LEU A 103 1.66 -0.18 4.39
CA LEU A 103 0.72 0.79 4.98
C LEU A 103 1.13 1.27 6.37
N GLY A 104 2.28 0.84 6.89
CA GLY A 104 2.82 1.28 8.18
C GLY A 104 3.24 2.75 8.20
N GLY A 105 3.50 3.28 9.39
CA GLY A 105 4.03 4.61 9.64
C GLY A 105 3.05 5.77 9.50
N TYR A 106 1.82 5.56 9.04
CA TYR A 106 0.82 6.64 9.00
C TYR A 106 0.35 6.96 10.40
N GLU A 107 0.31 8.25 10.74
CA GLU A 107 -0.19 8.74 12.01
C GLU A 107 -1.71 8.78 12.01
N THR A 108 -2.30 8.40 13.13
CA THR A 108 -3.73 8.47 13.38
C THR A 108 -4.10 9.79 14.06
N ALA A 109 -5.36 10.18 14.02
CA ALA A 109 -5.84 11.41 14.64
C ALA A 109 -5.64 11.47 16.17
N ASP A 110 -5.44 10.31 16.81
CA ASP A 110 -5.14 10.22 18.25
C ASP A 110 -3.63 10.13 18.57
N GLY A 111 -2.76 10.36 17.57
CA GLY A 111 -1.31 10.43 17.71
C GLY A 111 -0.58 9.09 17.73
N ARG A 112 -1.29 7.97 17.57
CA ARG A 112 -0.67 6.66 17.37
C ARG A 112 -0.22 6.50 15.92
N ARG A 113 0.55 5.44 15.64
CA ARG A 113 1.03 5.13 14.29
C ARG A 113 0.65 3.73 13.87
N VAL A 114 0.37 3.56 12.58
CA VAL A 114 0.19 2.24 12.00
C VAL A 114 1.53 1.52 12.00
N LYS A 115 1.61 0.33 12.58
CA LYS A 115 2.83 -0.48 12.64
C LYS A 115 3.32 -0.87 11.26
N TRP A 116 4.61 -0.74 11.05
CA TRP A 116 5.27 -1.18 9.83
C TRP A 116 5.30 -2.69 9.67
N GLY A 117 5.30 -3.13 8.41
CA GLY A 117 5.58 -4.51 8.05
C GLY A 117 4.46 -5.51 8.36
N LEU A 118 3.23 -5.06 8.59
CA LEU A 118 2.09 -5.92 8.89
C LEU A 118 1.07 -5.98 7.76
N VAL A 119 0.91 -4.87 7.03
CA VAL A 119 -0.13 -4.74 6.00
C VAL A 119 0.47 -4.11 4.75
N PHE A 120 0.42 -4.84 3.65
CA PHE A 120 0.95 -4.41 2.36
C PHE A 120 -0.14 -4.39 1.30
N ARG A 121 0.01 -3.50 0.31
CA ARG A 121 -0.80 -3.48 -0.91
C ARG A 121 0.08 -3.57 -2.14
N SER A 122 -0.44 -4.12 -3.25
CA SER A 122 0.31 -4.30 -4.48
C SER A 122 -0.55 -4.21 -5.74
N ASP A 123 0.12 -4.06 -6.89
CA ASP A 123 -0.34 -4.49 -8.19
C ASP A 123 -0.23 -6.02 -8.32
N ASN A 124 -0.49 -6.58 -9.50
CA ASN A 124 -0.50 -8.02 -9.71
C ASN A 124 0.86 -8.67 -9.37
N LEU A 125 0.81 -9.88 -8.81
CA LEU A 125 1.97 -10.66 -8.40
C LEU A 125 2.42 -11.68 -9.47
N GLY A 126 1.77 -11.72 -10.63
CA GLY A 126 2.06 -12.70 -11.69
C GLY A 126 3.34 -12.43 -12.45
N ARG A 127 3.99 -11.28 -12.25
CA ARG A 127 5.27 -10.93 -12.89
C ARG A 127 6.45 -10.95 -11.92
N LEU A 128 6.25 -11.39 -10.70
CA LEU A 128 7.34 -11.50 -9.71
C LEU A 128 8.45 -12.40 -10.26
N THR A 129 9.71 -11.98 -10.09
CA THR A 129 10.87 -12.81 -10.36
C THR A 129 11.10 -13.81 -9.21
N ASP A 130 11.96 -14.79 -9.40
CA ASP A 130 12.31 -15.73 -8.33
C ASP A 130 12.98 -15.00 -7.14
N ARG A 131 13.74 -13.93 -7.43
CA ARG A 131 14.31 -13.06 -6.41
C ARG A 131 13.23 -12.35 -5.61
N ASP A 132 12.20 -11.79 -6.27
CA ASP A 132 11.07 -11.15 -5.61
C ASP A 132 10.32 -12.13 -4.70
N VAL A 133 10.06 -13.34 -5.21
CA VAL A 133 9.38 -14.39 -4.45
C VAL A 133 10.18 -14.75 -3.19
N ALA A 134 11.50 -14.96 -3.34
CA ALA A 134 12.38 -15.24 -2.21
C ALA A 134 12.42 -14.07 -1.20
N PHE A 135 12.42 -12.83 -1.69
CA PHE A 135 12.37 -11.63 -0.84
C PHE A 135 11.07 -11.56 -0.03
N LEU A 136 9.90 -11.76 -0.68
CA LEU A 136 8.60 -11.76 -0.01
C LEU A 136 8.44 -12.92 0.99
N GLN A 137 9.03 -14.09 0.71
CA GLN A 137 9.10 -15.19 1.67
C GLN A 137 9.91 -14.81 2.91
N ARG A 138 11.08 -14.16 2.71
CA ARG A 138 11.90 -13.64 3.83
C ARG A 138 11.17 -12.57 4.64
N MET A 139 10.33 -11.74 4.01
CA MET A 139 9.44 -10.80 4.71
C MET A 139 8.39 -11.52 5.57
N GLY A 140 8.24 -12.83 5.41
CA GLY A 140 7.33 -13.65 6.21
C GLY A 140 5.87 -13.42 5.90
N ILE A 141 5.50 -13.06 4.65
CA ILE A 141 4.11 -12.90 4.23
C ILE A 141 3.32 -14.18 4.57
N ARG A 142 2.18 -14.03 5.25
CA ARG A 142 1.32 -15.13 5.74
C ARG A 142 0.02 -15.26 4.97
N LEU A 143 -0.45 -14.16 4.37
CA LEU A 143 -1.70 -14.14 3.61
C LEU A 143 -1.53 -13.28 2.36
N VAL A 144 -1.87 -13.86 1.22
CA VAL A 144 -2.01 -13.15 -0.07
C VAL A 144 -3.50 -13.09 -0.40
N CYS A 145 -4.04 -11.87 -0.50
CA CYS A 145 -5.43 -11.64 -0.84
C CYS A 145 -5.55 -11.04 -2.25
N ASP A 146 -6.17 -11.76 -3.16
CA ASP A 146 -6.32 -11.39 -4.57
C ASP A 146 -7.75 -10.89 -4.85
N PHE A 147 -7.87 -9.62 -5.27
CA PHE A 147 -9.15 -9.00 -5.65
C PHE A 147 -9.46 -9.10 -7.15
N ARG A 148 -8.62 -9.74 -7.94
CA ARG A 148 -8.85 -9.88 -9.38
C ARG A 148 -10.04 -10.80 -9.66
N THR A 149 -10.70 -10.56 -10.79
CA THR A 149 -11.71 -11.50 -11.28
C THR A 149 -11.05 -12.83 -11.65
N PRO A 150 -11.81 -13.95 -11.71
CA PRO A 150 -11.25 -15.22 -12.16
C PRO A 150 -10.53 -15.12 -13.51
N ALA A 151 -11.11 -14.38 -14.47
CA ALA A 151 -10.53 -14.20 -15.79
C ALA A 151 -9.21 -13.38 -15.76
N GLU A 152 -9.09 -12.36 -14.89
CA GLU A 152 -7.84 -11.64 -14.69
C GLU A 152 -6.76 -12.55 -14.08
N ALA A 153 -7.13 -13.34 -13.07
CA ALA A 153 -6.21 -14.23 -12.37
C ALA A 153 -5.75 -15.39 -13.26
N GLU A 154 -6.62 -15.91 -14.11
CA GLU A 154 -6.30 -16.96 -15.11
C GLU A 154 -5.34 -16.44 -16.18
N LYS A 155 -5.56 -15.21 -16.69
CA LYS A 155 -4.68 -14.60 -17.71
C LYS A 155 -3.26 -14.37 -17.20
N LEU A 156 -3.08 -14.10 -15.92
CA LEU A 156 -1.78 -13.86 -15.31
C LEU A 156 -1.78 -14.40 -13.87
N PRO A 157 -1.59 -15.71 -13.67
CA PRO A 157 -1.56 -16.33 -12.34
C PRO A 157 -0.45 -15.73 -11.48
N ASP A 158 -0.72 -15.62 -10.16
CA ASP A 158 0.30 -15.17 -9.23
C ASP A 158 1.46 -16.15 -9.13
N ARG A 159 2.65 -15.60 -9.06
CA ARG A 159 3.90 -16.35 -8.87
C ARG A 159 4.27 -16.52 -7.39
N PHE A 160 3.34 -16.30 -6.49
CA PHE A 160 3.56 -16.56 -5.07
C PHE A 160 3.38 -18.07 -4.80
N PRO A 161 4.31 -18.76 -4.09
CA PRO A 161 4.20 -20.19 -3.85
C PRO A 161 2.94 -20.55 -3.07
N ARG A 162 2.07 -21.36 -3.67
CA ARG A 162 0.83 -21.85 -3.02
C ARG A 162 1.09 -22.92 -1.96
N ASP A 163 2.19 -23.66 -2.12
CA ASP A 163 2.63 -24.69 -1.18
C ASP A 163 3.51 -24.14 -0.04
N GLY A 164 3.70 -22.82 -0.01
CA GLY A 164 4.47 -22.12 1.00
C GLY A 164 3.66 -21.84 2.28
N PRO A 165 4.26 -21.14 3.25
CA PRO A 165 3.60 -20.78 4.51
C PRO A 165 2.49 -19.73 4.33
N ALA A 166 2.43 -19.05 3.18
CA ALA A 166 1.42 -18.05 2.89
C ALA A 166 0.13 -18.68 2.38
N LYS A 167 -0.98 -18.36 3.03
CA LYS A 167 -2.31 -18.72 2.56
C LYS A 167 -2.71 -17.82 1.38
N TYR A 168 -3.46 -18.36 0.43
CA TYR A 168 -4.05 -17.60 -0.67
C TYR A 168 -5.56 -17.45 -0.46
N LEU A 169 -6.04 -16.21 -0.52
CA LEU A 169 -7.45 -15.86 -0.35
C LEU A 169 -7.93 -15.11 -1.61
N HIS A 170 -8.82 -15.72 -2.37
CA HIS A 170 -9.39 -15.08 -3.55
C HIS A 170 -10.72 -14.41 -3.20
N LEU A 171 -10.76 -13.09 -3.31
CA LEU A 171 -11.93 -12.25 -3.03
C LEU A 171 -12.23 -11.39 -4.26
N PRO A 172 -12.85 -11.95 -5.32
CA PRO A 172 -12.97 -11.26 -6.60
C PRO A 172 -13.91 -10.05 -6.51
N ILE A 173 -13.41 -8.89 -6.94
CA ILE A 173 -14.12 -7.62 -6.99
C ILE A 173 -14.12 -7.10 -8.43
N ARG A 174 -15.31 -6.80 -8.97
CA ARG A 174 -15.47 -6.24 -10.32
C ARG A 174 -15.55 -4.71 -10.26
N HIS A 175 -15.21 -4.06 -11.38
CA HIS A 175 -15.52 -2.64 -11.61
C HIS A 175 -16.82 -2.53 -12.42
N GLY A 176 -17.93 -2.27 -11.73
CA GLY A 176 -19.23 -2.21 -12.38
C GLY A 176 -19.65 -3.57 -12.97
N GLU A 177 -20.20 -3.54 -14.17
CA GLU A 177 -20.71 -4.73 -14.88
C GLU A 177 -19.66 -5.38 -15.78
N PHE A 178 -18.52 -4.73 -16.01
CA PHE A 178 -17.50 -5.17 -16.94
C PHE A 178 -16.38 -5.93 -16.24
N ASP A 179 -15.87 -6.97 -16.91
CA ASP A 179 -14.69 -7.66 -16.49
C ASP A 179 -13.43 -6.89 -16.97
N PRO A 180 -12.57 -6.41 -16.05
CA PRO A 180 -11.34 -5.69 -16.40
C PRO A 180 -10.40 -6.50 -17.30
N ALA A 181 -10.53 -7.83 -17.31
CA ALA A 181 -9.76 -8.70 -18.20
C ALA A 181 -9.93 -8.37 -19.69
N ASN A 182 -11.06 -7.77 -20.08
CA ASN A 182 -11.39 -7.47 -21.48
C ASN A 182 -11.15 -6.00 -21.87
N THR A 183 -10.53 -5.21 -20.97
CA THR A 183 -10.33 -3.77 -21.18
C THR A 183 -9.64 -3.43 -22.50
N PHE A 184 -8.54 -4.08 -22.83
CA PHE A 184 -7.79 -3.80 -24.08
C PHE A 184 -8.52 -4.23 -25.34
N GLU A 185 -9.28 -5.32 -25.29
CA GLU A 185 -10.12 -5.75 -26.42
C GLU A 185 -11.21 -4.72 -26.73
N ARG A 186 -11.83 -4.14 -25.69
CA ARG A 186 -12.80 -3.05 -25.83
C ARG A 186 -12.19 -1.80 -26.43
N ILE A 187 -10.99 -1.40 -25.95
CA ILE A 187 -10.26 -0.25 -26.52
C ILE A 187 -9.98 -0.47 -28.01
N GLN A 188 -9.56 -1.66 -28.42
CA GLN A 188 -9.30 -2.00 -29.83
C GLN A 188 -10.57 -1.92 -30.69
N LYS A 189 -11.75 -2.14 -30.10
CA LYS A 189 -13.06 -1.99 -30.76
C LYS A 189 -13.61 -0.56 -30.71
N GLY A 190 -12.87 0.40 -30.12
CA GLY A 190 -13.32 1.78 -29.95
C GLY A 190 -14.35 1.98 -28.84
N ASP A 191 -14.62 0.96 -28.04
CA ASP A 191 -15.58 0.99 -26.94
C ASP A 191 -14.91 1.57 -25.68
N ILE A 192 -14.82 2.91 -25.62
CA ILE A 192 -14.11 3.67 -24.59
C ILE A 192 -14.96 4.72 -23.88
N GLU A 193 -16.17 5.01 -24.33
CA GLU A 193 -17.02 6.07 -23.81
C GLU A 193 -17.32 5.95 -22.31
N TRP A 194 -17.27 4.73 -21.77
CA TRP A 194 -17.47 4.43 -20.35
C TRP A 194 -16.22 4.68 -19.49
N MET A 195 -15.02 4.88 -20.06
CA MET A 195 -13.75 5.02 -19.32
C MET A 195 -13.58 6.43 -18.72
N THR A 196 -14.61 6.96 -18.14
CA THR A 196 -14.68 8.31 -17.57
C THR A 196 -14.35 8.32 -16.07
N GLU A 197 -14.03 9.50 -15.54
CA GLU A 197 -13.89 9.69 -14.10
C GLU A 197 -15.21 9.42 -13.36
N GLU A 198 -16.34 9.78 -13.94
CA GLU A 198 -17.66 9.51 -13.37
C GLU A 198 -17.91 8.00 -13.20
N PHE A 199 -17.51 7.19 -14.19
CA PHE A 199 -17.57 5.74 -14.09
C PHE A 199 -16.71 5.23 -12.91
N MET A 200 -15.51 5.78 -12.75
CA MET A 200 -14.62 5.40 -11.64
C MET A 200 -15.23 5.77 -10.27
N ILE A 201 -15.79 6.97 -10.15
CA ILE A 201 -16.51 7.43 -8.95
C ILE A 201 -17.66 6.47 -8.61
N LYS A 202 -18.54 6.22 -9.57
CA LYS A 202 -19.67 5.30 -9.38
C LYS A 202 -19.22 3.90 -9.01
N SER A 203 -18.14 3.41 -9.62
CA SER A 203 -17.58 2.10 -9.34
C SER A 203 -17.04 2.00 -7.91
N TYR A 204 -16.35 3.01 -7.41
CA TYR A 204 -15.83 3.02 -6.04
C TYR A 204 -16.98 3.01 -5.03
N ILE A 205 -17.99 3.85 -5.22
CA ILE A 205 -19.15 3.92 -4.34
C ILE A 205 -19.95 2.61 -4.38
N LYS A 206 -20.26 2.09 -5.57
CA LYS A 206 -21.04 0.85 -5.72
C LYS A 206 -20.33 -0.37 -5.14
N ASN A 207 -19.01 -0.45 -5.31
CA ASN A 207 -18.22 -1.59 -4.88
C ASN A 207 -18.22 -1.77 -3.37
N ILE A 208 -18.36 -0.69 -2.60
CA ILE A 208 -18.35 -0.80 -1.14
C ILE A 208 -19.49 -1.69 -0.64
N ASP A 209 -20.69 -1.45 -1.13
CA ASP A 209 -21.88 -2.16 -0.69
C ASP A 209 -22.05 -3.53 -1.36
N THR A 210 -21.69 -3.61 -2.64
CA THR A 210 -21.81 -4.85 -3.43
C THR A 210 -20.88 -5.94 -2.89
N PHE A 211 -19.67 -5.54 -2.47
CA PHE A 211 -18.63 -6.47 -2.01
C PHE A 211 -18.43 -6.47 -0.50
N ALA A 212 -19.43 -6.02 0.26
CA ALA A 212 -19.39 -6.04 1.73
C ALA A 212 -19.01 -7.40 2.34
N PRO A 213 -19.47 -8.56 1.82
CA PRO A 213 -19.03 -9.87 2.32
C PRO A 213 -17.53 -10.13 2.12
N MET A 214 -16.92 -9.62 1.02
CA MET A 214 -15.48 -9.74 0.77
C MET A 214 -14.68 -8.90 1.76
N TRP A 215 -15.14 -7.70 2.04
CA TRP A 215 -14.54 -6.85 3.07
C TRP A 215 -14.68 -7.48 4.45
N SER A 216 -15.82 -8.07 4.77
CA SER A 216 -16.03 -8.84 6.01
C SER A 216 -14.99 -9.94 6.17
N THR A 217 -14.83 -10.77 5.14
CA THR A 217 -13.85 -11.86 5.15
C THR A 217 -12.43 -11.36 5.36
N LEU A 218 -12.02 -10.31 4.60
CA LEU A 218 -10.68 -9.73 4.73
C LEU A 218 -10.41 -9.17 6.12
N PHE A 219 -11.35 -8.39 6.69
CA PHE A 219 -11.15 -7.77 8.01
C PHE A 219 -11.10 -8.81 9.13
N ASN A 220 -11.87 -9.90 9.04
CA ASN A 220 -11.74 -11.03 9.98
C ASN A 220 -10.37 -11.71 9.85
N CYS A 221 -9.88 -11.97 8.62
CA CYS A 221 -8.52 -12.49 8.40
C CYS A 221 -7.46 -11.52 8.94
N LEU A 222 -7.62 -10.21 8.69
CA LEU A 222 -6.68 -9.20 9.15
C LEU A 222 -6.62 -9.11 10.69
N SER A 223 -7.72 -9.40 11.40
CA SER A 223 -7.75 -9.44 12.86
C SER A 223 -7.03 -10.64 13.46
N ASP A 224 -6.87 -11.72 12.70
CA ASP A 224 -6.07 -12.88 13.10
C ASP A 224 -4.57 -12.57 12.94
N ARG A 225 -3.85 -12.59 14.06
CA ARG A 225 -2.40 -12.36 14.09
C ARG A 225 -1.63 -13.36 13.25
N SER A 226 -2.11 -14.60 13.14
CA SER A 226 -1.46 -15.64 12.34
C SER A 226 -1.51 -15.38 10.83
N SER A 227 -2.42 -14.54 10.38
CA SER A 227 -2.56 -14.11 8.98
C SER A 227 -1.65 -12.94 8.60
N ARG A 228 -0.90 -12.37 9.52
CA ARG A 228 -0.02 -11.22 9.28
C ARG A 228 1.45 -11.60 9.28
N PRO A 229 2.28 -11.01 8.40
CA PRO A 229 1.98 -9.95 7.42
C PRO A 229 1.05 -10.41 6.30
N ILE A 230 0.15 -9.49 5.88
CA ILE A 230 -0.75 -9.69 4.75
C ILE A 230 -0.33 -8.79 3.57
N VAL A 231 -0.44 -9.31 2.35
CA VAL A 231 -0.50 -8.49 1.15
C VAL A 231 -1.84 -8.68 0.45
N PHE A 232 -2.50 -7.58 0.11
CA PHE A 232 -3.67 -7.60 -0.76
C PHE A 232 -3.37 -6.86 -2.06
N HIS A 233 -3.90 -7.38 -3.16
CA HIS A 233 -3.58 -6.85 -4.47
C HIS A 233 -4.74 -6.97 -5.45
N CYS A 234 -4.59 -6.29 -6.59
CA CYS A 234 -5.42 -6.45 -7.77
C CYS A 234 -4.54 -6.37 -9.03
N THR A 235 -5.06 -5.95 -10.18
CA THR A 235 -4.25 -5.83 -11.40
C THR A 235 -3.29 -4.65 -11.36
N GLY A 236 -3.77 -3.43 -11.06
CA GLY A 236 -2.94 -2.22 -11.01
C GLY A 236 -2.56 -1.79 -9.58
N GLY A 237 -3.13 -2.41 -8.55
CA GLY A 237 -2.90 -2.02 -7.15
C GLY A 237 -3.47 -0.65 -6.77
N LYS A 238 -4.22 0.00 -7.67
CA LYS A 238 -4.69 1.38 -7.51
C LYS A 238 -6.14 1.45 -6.99
N ASP A 239 -7.10 0.82 -7.64
CA ASP A 239 -8.54 0.97 -7.35
C ASP A 239 -9.01 0.03 -6.23
N ARG A 240 -9.18 -1.27 -6.50
CA ARG A 240 -9.65 -2.28 -5.52
C ARG A 240 -8.74 -2.34 -4.30
N ALA A 241 -7.44 -2.44 -4.52
CA ALA A 241 -6.45 -2.36 -3.45
C ALA A 241 -6.43 -0.96 -2.80
N GLY A 242 -6.78 0.11 -3.53
CA GLY A 242 -6.91 1.46 -3.01
C GLY A 242 -8.07 1.62 -2.05
N VAL A 243 -9.24 1.13 -2.43
CA VAL A 243 -10.45 1.10 -1.58
C VAL A 243 -10.20 0.28 -0.32
N CYS A 244 -9.57 -0.90 -0.46
CA CYS A 244 -9.19 -1.73 0.70
C CYS A 244 -8.26 -0.99 1.66
N ALA A 245 -7.18 -0.37 1.14
CA ALA A 245 -6.25 0.42 1.95
C ALA A 245 -6.95 1.58 2.66
N ALA A 246 -7.84 2.29 1.95
CA ALA A 246 -8.61 3.38 2.54
C ALA A 246 -9.51 2.89 3.69
N LEU A 247 -10.24 1.77 3.51
CA LEU A 247 -11.04 1.17 4.57
C LEU A 247 -10.21 0.82 5.80
N ILE A 248 -9.03 0.21 5.61
CA ILE A 248 -8.14 -0.17 6.71
C ILE A 248 -7.64 1.10 7.44
N LEU A 249 -7.06 2.05 6.70
CA LEU A 249 -6.46 3.24 7.28
C LEU A 249 -7.49 4.13 8.01
N LEU A 250 -8.66 4.37 7.40
CA LEU A 250 -9.76 5.11 8.04
C LEU A 250 -10.28 4.40 9.30
N THR A 251 -10.39 3.07 9.27
CA THR A 251 -10.80 2.28 10.44
C THR A 251 -9.81 2.39 11.59
N LEU A 252 -8.52 2.47 11.28
CA LEU A 252 -7.45 2.70 12.26
C LEU A 252 -7.42 4.14 12.76
N GLY A 253 -8.10 5.08 12.11
CA GLY A 253 -8.15 6.49 12.50
C GLY A 253 -7.13 7.38 11.81
N VAL A 254 -6.55 6.94 10.69
CA VAL A 254 -5.68 7.78 9.86
C VAL A 254 -6.51 8.89 9.20
N PRO A 255 -6.05 10.16 9.20
CA PRO A 255 -6.75 11.28 8.59
C PRO A 255 -7.04 11.09 7.10
N GLU A 256 -8.17 11.57 6.62
CA GLU A 256 -8.66 11.41 5.24
C GLU A 256 -7.65 11.92 4.20
N GLU A 257 -7.05 13.09 4.41
CA GLU A 257 -6.04 13.64 3.49
C GLU A 257 -4.80 12.73 3.37
N THR A 258 -4.40 12.05 4.45
CA THR A 258 -3.33 11.06 4.42
C THR A 258 -3.73 9.84 3.60
N VAL A 259 -4.97 9.38 3.74
CA VAL A 259 -5.52 8.25 2.95
C VAL A 259 -5.61 8.61 1.46
N ILE A 260 -6.08 9.82 1.15
CA ILE A 260 -6.13 10.33 -0.23
C ILE A 260 -4.72 10.43 -0.83
N THR A 261 -3.75 10.87 -0.04
CA THR A 261 -2.33 10.94 -0.43
C THR A 261 -1.76 9.55 -0.72
N ASP A 262 -2.00 8.55 0.18
CA ASP A 262 -1.58 7.16 -0.10
C ASP A 262 -2.19 6.63 -1.39
N HIS A 263 -3.48 6.87 -1.63
CA HIS A 263 -4.11 6.46 -2.88
C HIS A 263 -3.40 7.05 -4.10
N GLY A 264 -3.07 8.36 -4.04
CA GLY A 264 -2.38 9.10 -5.09
C GLY A 264 -0.94 8.62 -5.37
N LEU A 265 -0.25 8.00 -4.40
CA LEU A 265 1.08 7.39 -4.61
C LEU A 265 1.06 6.34 -5.73
N SER A 266 -0.09 5.72 -6.00
CA SER A 266 -0.22 4.79 -7.11
C SER A 266 0.15 5.43 -8.44
N ASN A 267 -0.25 6.69 -8.69
CA ASN A 267 0.10 7.41 -9.93
C ASN A 267 1.61 7.60 -10.09
N VAL A 268 2.30 7.85 -8.98
CA VAL A 268 3.76 7.98 -8.96
C VAL A 268 4.43 6.64 -9.29
N TYR A 269 4.00 5.57 -8.63
CA TYR A 269 4.64 4.26 -8.75
C TYR A 269 4.38 3.57 -10.09
N ILE A 270 3.17 3.74 -10.66
CA ILE A 270 2.83 3.14 -11.96
C ILE A 270 3.24 3.98 -13.18
N ALA A 271 3.81 5.18 -13.00
CA ALA A 271 4.10 6.10 -14.10
C ALA A 271 4.84 5.44 -15.28
N GLY A 272 5.89 4.66 -15.00
CA GLY A 272 6.64 3.96 -16.05
C GLY A 272 5.85 2.84 -16.76
N VAL A 273 4.87 2.22 -16.06
CA VAL A 273 3.95 1.24 -16.68
C VAL A 273 2.90 1.98 -17.50
N LEU A 274 2.42 3.11 -17.01
CA LEU A 274 1.39 3.91 -17.65
C LEU A 274 1.83 4.41 -19.03
N GLU A 275 3.08 4.82 -19.19
CA GLU A 275 3.64 5.21 -20.49
C GLU A 275 3.58 4.06 -21.52
N ARG A 276 3.90 2.82 -21.11
CA ARG A 276 3.77 1.64 -21.99
C ARG A 276 2.32 1.33 -22.34
N ILE A 277 1.41 1.49 -21.38
CA ILE A 277 -0.04 1.36 -21.60
C ILE A 277 -0.52 2.40 -22.61
N TYR A 278 -0.13 3.65 -22.45
CA TYR A 278 -0.52 4.74 -23.35
C TYR A 278 0.07 4.56 -24.76
N ALA A 279 1.29 4.05 -24.88
CA ALA A 279 1.86 3.70 -26.20
C ALA A 279 0.99 2.65 -26.91
N ARG A 280 0.53 1.61 -26.19
CA ARG A 280 -0.36 0.58 -26.74
C ARG A 280 -1.75 1.14 -27.10
N ILE A 281 -2.29 2.05 -26.31
CA ILE A 281 -3.58 2.72 -26.58
C ILE A 281 -3.47 3.57 -27.86
N ARG A 282 -2.38 4.35 -28.00
CA ARG A 282 -2.11 5.12 -29.22
C ARG A 282 -2.00 4.22 -30.46
N SER A 283 -1.36 3.04 -30.33
CA SER A 283 -1.28 2.10 -31.46
C SER A 283 -2.63 1.50 -31.86
N ALA A 284 -3.62 1.52 -30.98
CA ALA A 284 -5.01 1.16 -31.27
C ALA A 284 -5.84 2.34 -31.83
N GLY A 285 -5.21 3.50 -32.12
CA GLY A 285 -5.88 4.68 -32.66
C GLY A 285 -6.65 5.53 -31.65
N VAL A 286 -6.47 5.28 -30.36
CA VAL A 286 -7.15 6.01 -29.28
C VAL A 286 -6.22 7.04 -28.63
N ASP A 287 -6.72 8.24 -28.36
CA ASP A 287 -6.00 9.25 -27.58
C ASP A 287 -6.01 8.82 -26.09
N PRO A 288 -4.82 8.58 -25.45
CA PRO A 288 -4.76 8.21 -24.06
C PRO A 288 -5.46 9.15 -23.08
N ARG A 289 -5.61 10.44 -23.43
CA ARG A 289 -6.31 11.43 -22.60
C ARG A 289 -7.78 11.08 -22.39
N GLN A 290 -8.43 10.44 -23.36
CA GLN A 290 -9.82 10.04 -23.30
C GLN A 290 -10.10 8.93 -22.28
N VAL A 291 -9.08 8.12 -21.97
CA VAL A 291 -9.18 6.94 -21.08
C VAL A 291 -8.32 7.06 -19.85
N SER A 292 -7.65 8.20 -19.64
CA SER A 292 -6.65 8.39 -18.57
C SER A 292 -7.23 8.16 -17.18
N SER A 293 -8.47 8.57 -16.92
CA SER A 293 -9.14 8.38 -15.62
C SER A 293 -9.28 6.91 -15.23
N TYR A 294 -9.43 6.02 -16.20
CA TYR A 294 -9.50 4.59 -15.96
C TYR A 294 -8.12 3.97 -15.61
N PHE A 295 -7.05 4.48 -16.19
CA PHE A 295 -5.69 3.94 -15.97
C PHE A 295 -4.93 4.59 -14.84
N THR A 296 -5.35 5.75 -14.36
CA THR A 296 -4.78 6.43 -13.19
C THR A 296 -5.59 6.11 -11.91
N ALA A 297 -5.13 6.61 -10.78
CA ALA A 297 -5.86 6.63 -9.51
C ALA A 297 -6.48 8.03 -9.31
N PRO A 298 -7.75 8.24 -9.73
CA PRO A 298 -8.35 9.57 -9.70
C PRO A 298 -8.62 10.03 -8.26
N ARG A 299 -8.14 11.24 -7.92
CA ARG A 299 -8.38 11.82 -6.58
C ARG A 299 -9.87 11.91 -6.26
N ASN A 300 -10.69 12.37 -7.22
CA ASN A 300 -12.12 12.54 -6.99
C ASN A 300 -12.85 11.22 -6.70
N ALA A 301 -12.37 10.09 -7.24
CA ALA A 301 -12.98 8.79 -6.97
C ALA A 301 -12.78 8.36 -5.50
N ILE A 302 -11.58 8.53 -4.94
CA ILE A 302 -11.34 8.18 -3.54
C ILE A 302 -11.99 9.19 -2.58
N VAL A 303 -12.06 10.47 -2.93
CA VAL A 303 -12.78 11.49 -2.16
C VAL A 303 -14.27 11.15 -2.11
N ALA A 304 -14.90 10.92 -3.25
CA ALA A 304 -16.32 10.57 -3.31
C ALA A 304 -16.64 9.26 -2.55
N PHE A 305 -15.72 8.30 -2.57
CA PHE A 305 -15.81 7.09 -1.76
C PHE A 305 -15.80 7.39 -0.26
N ILE A 306 -14.87 8.24 0.22
CA ILE A 306 -14.77 8.62 1.63
C ILE A 306 -16.03 9.38 2.06
N ASP A 307 -16.45 10.37 1.27
CA ASP A 307 -17.66 11.16 1.50
C ASP A 307 -18.90 10.26 1.60
N ASN A 308 -19.04 9.29 0.68
CA ASN A 308 -20.16 8.34 0.72
C ASN A 308 -20.18 7.50 1.99
N ILE A 309 -19.01 7.02 2.45
CA ILE A 309 -18.91 6.29 3.73
C ILE A 309 -19.31 7.19 4.90
N GLN A 310 -18.81 8.42 4.95
CA GLN A 310 -19.14 9.36 6.02
C GLN A 310 -20.63 9.68 6.06
N GLN A 311 -21.22 10.00 4.91
CA GLN A 311 -22.63 10.36 4.83
C GLN A 311 -23.58 9.19 5.13
N THR A 312 -23.25 7.99 4.64
CA THR A 312 -24.14 6.83 4.74
C THR A 312 -23.97 6.07 6.07
N TYR A 313 -22.73 5.95 6.54
CA TYR A 313 -22.41 5.08 7.69
C TYR A 313 -21.79 5.81 8.87
N GLY A 314 -21.46 7.08 8.71
CA GLY A 314 -20.84 7.94 9.71
C GLY A 314 -19.33 7.74 9.88
N SER A 315 -18.76 6.63 9.42
CA SER A 315 -17.33 6.32 9.41
C SER A 315 -17.05 4.98 8.73
N ALA A 316 -15.78 4.70 8.41
CA ALA A 316 -15.36 3.38 7.91
C ALA A 316 -15.65 2.25 8.94
N ALA A 317 -15.43 2.50 10.22
CA ALA A 317 -15.82 1.58 11.30
C ALA A 317 -17.35 1.37 11.36
N GLY A 318 -18.11 2.45 11.15
CA GLY A 318 -19.57 2.40 11.02
C GLY A 318 -20.04 1.56 9.85
N TYR A 319 -19.41 1.70 8.69
CA TYR A 319 -19.64 0.85 7.52
C TYR A 319 -19.35 -0.63 7.82
N LEU A 320 -18.17 -0.92 8.37
CA LEU A 320 -17.78 -2.29 8.69
C LEU A 320 -18.78 -2.97 9.62
N ARG A 321 -19.30 -2.24 10.61
CA ARG A 321 -20.29 -2.77 11.53
C ARG A 321 -21.68 -2.94 10.91
N LYS A 322 -22.18 -1.86 10.30
CA LYS A 322 -23.58 -1.80 9.83
C LYS A 322 -23.82 -2.60 8.54
N LYS A 323 -22.82 -2.61 7.64
CA LYS A 323 -22.96 -3.21 6.30
C LYS A 323 -22.14 -4.48 6.11
N ALA A 324 -20.89 -4.49 6.56
CA ALA A 324 -20.03 -5.66 6.43
C ALA A 324 -20.18 -6.68 7.58
N GLY A 325 -20.95 -6.36 8.62
CA GLY A 325 -21.24 -7.27 9.72
C GLY A 325 -20.05 -7.57 10.64
N ILE A 326 -19.06 -6.68 10.67
CA ILE A 326 -17.87 -6.82 11.53
C ILE A 326 -18.24 -6.42 12.97
N GLU A 327 -17.98 -7.28 13.92
CA GLU A 327 -18.19 -6.96 15.33
C GLU A 327 -17.22 -5.89 15.84
N GLN A 328 -17.66 -5.07 16.80
CA GLN A 328 -16.82 -4.01 17.40
C GLN A 328 -15.51 -4.58 17.97
N LYS A 329 -15.55 -5.75 18.60
CA LYS A 329 -14.37 -6.42 19.15
C LYS A 329 -13.27 -6.69 18.11
N VAL A 330 -13.64 -6.96 16.86
CA VAL A 330 -12.70 -7.16 15.74
C VAL A 330 -11.99 -5.83 15.41
N ILE A 331 -12.76 -4.74 15.35
CA ILE A 331 -12.20 -3.39 15.11
C ILE A 331 -11.25 -2.98 16.24
N ASP A 332 -11.64 -3.23 17.48
CA ASP A 332 -10.82 -2.92 18.66
C ASP A 332 -9.53 -3.75 18.66
N GLN A 333 -9.63 -5.04 18.29
CA GLN A 333 -8.47 -5.91 18.15
C GLN A 333 -7.52 -5.43 17.04
N LEU A 334 -8.06 -4.99 15.90
CA LEU A 334 -7.26 -4.41 14.83
C LEU A 334 -6.50 -3.17 15.29
N LYS A 335 -7.17 -2.23 15.97
CA LYS A 335 -6.52 -1.04 16.52
C LYS A 335 -5.45 -1.38 17.54
N LYS A 336 -5.70 -2.34 18.43
CA LYS A 336 -4.73 -2.82 19.42
C LYS A 336 -3.49 -3.44 18.77
N ASP A 337 -3.67 -4.20 17.70
CA ASP A 337 -2.60 -4.96 17.09
C ASP A 337 -1.80 -4.17 16.05
N LEU A 338 -2.47 -3.30 15.30
CA LEU A 338 -1.88 -2.58 14.16
C LEU A 338 -1.40 -1.15 14.52
N LEU A 339 -1.68 -0.65 15.71
CA LEU A 339 -1.23 0.67 16.16
C LEU A 339 -0.18 0.57 17.28
N GLU A 340 0.76 1.51 17.26
CA GLU A 340 1.78 1.75 18.28
C GLU A 340 1.77 3.19 18.71
#